data_3d77174db3e37cd7f6c28853faadff9f
#
_entry.id   3d77174db3e37cd7f6c28853faadff9f
#
_cell.length_a   1.000
_cell.length_b   1.000
_cell.length_c   1.000
_cell.angle_alpha   90.00
_cell.angle_beta   90.00
_cell.angle_gamma   90.00
#
_symmetry.space_group_name_H-M   'P 1'
#
loop_
_entity.id
_entity.type
_entity.pdbx_description
1 polymer ?
#
loop_
_entity_poly.entity_id
_entity_poly.type
_entity_poly.pdbx_seq_one_letter_code
_entity_poly.pdbx_strand_id
1 'polypeptide(L)'
;TPLTVITGFIETLDQPKNNLSKDTKEIFTLMSDQANRMKDLINDLLLLSNIEASLNKNRSEKISVKRLFESIKVSTTKINKKKQKIKFEIDNELNIYGSKSEIQSAFTNLISNAVRYTPEKGNILITWHLINNLPIMEVTDSGVGIPKNKINRITERFYRVDEDRSRSSGGTGLGLSIVKNIMLQHQGQLEISSELNNGSTFKLIFPKDRIIKPS
;
A
#
# COMPACT_ATOMS: atom_id res chain seq x y z
N THR A 1 3.04 17.22 -15.24
CA THR A 1 2.96 18.08 -14.03
C THR A 1 4.28 18.76 -13.78
N PRO A 2 4.33 19.94 -13.10
CA PRO A 2 5.60 20.61 -12.75
C PRO A 2 6.58 19.70 -12.02
N LEU A 3 6.06 18.79 -11.18
CA LEU A 3 6.86 17.81 -10.46
C LEU A 3 7.52 16.77 -11.38
N THR A 4 6.84 16.33 -12.42
CA THR A 4 7.40 15.40 -13.43
C THR A 4 8.56 16.04 -14.19
N VAL A 5 8.46 17.35 -14.43
CA VAL A 5 9.53 18.14 -15.07
C VAL A 5 10.75 18.23 -14.15
N ILE A 6 10.53 18.56 -12.87
CA ILE A 6 11.60 18.63 -11.86
C ILE A 6 12.29 17.26 -11.70
N THR A 7 11.53 16.19 -11.59
CA THR A 7 12.07 14.82 -11.49
C THR A 7 12.90 14.48 -12.74
N GLY A 8 12.40 14.80 -13.94
CA GLY A 8 13.11 14.56 -15.19
C GLY A 8 14.43 15.35 -15.30
N PHE A 9 14.46 16.61 -14.83
CA PHE A 9 15.72 17.37 -14.77
C PHE A 9 16.73 16.77 -13.81
N ILE A 10 16.28 16.36 -12.61
CA ILE A 10 17.14 15.71 -11.61
C ILE A 10 17.72 14.41 -12.17
N GLU A 11 16.90 13.56 -12.80
CA GLU A 11 17.33 12.31 -13.42
C GLU A 11 18.32 12.55 -14.57
N THR A 12 18.14 13.62 -15.36
CA THR A 12 19.05 13.99 -16.44
C THR A 12 20.41 14.45 -15.91
N LEU A 13 20.41 15.17 -14.80
CA LEU A 13 21.65 15.66 -14.17
C LEU A 13 22.40 14.55 -13.43
N ASP A 14 21.72 13.53 -12.92
CA ASP A 14 22.32 12.38 -12.21
C ASP A 14 22.87 11.28 -13.16
N GLN A 15 22.87 11.53 -14.48
CA GLN A 15 23.42 10.57 -15.43
C GLN A 15 24.94 10.40 -15.27
N PRO A 16 25.47 9.16 -15.48
CA PRO A 16 26.91 8.86 -15.33
C PRO A 16 27.86 9.70 -16.20
N LYS A 17 27.34 10.32 -17.27
CA LYS A 17 28.10 11.19 -18.18
C LYS A 17 28.44 12.53 -17.55
N ASN A 18 27.76 12.96 -16.50
CA ASN A 18 28.06 14.19 -15.82
C ASN A 18 29.05 13.89 -14.69
N ASN A 19 30.28 14.39 -14.79
CA ASN A 19 31.33 14.30 -13.76
C ASN A 19 30.98 15.14 -12.53
N LEU A 20 29.86 14.82 -11.87
CA LEU A 20 29.40 15.50 -10.66
C LEU A 20 30.20 15.00 -9.46
N SER A 21 30.48 15.90 -8.52
CA SER A 21 31.07 15.51 -7.23
C SER A 21 30.14 14.58 -6.46
N LYS A 22 30.68 13.78 -5.53
CA LYS A 22 29.93 12.87 -4.68
C LYS A 22 28.81 13.61 -3.93
N ASP A 23 29.13 14.76 -3.37
CA ASP A 23 28.20 15.60 -2.60
C ASP A 23 27.05 16.11 -3.50
N THR A 24 27.33 16.48 -4.74
CA THR A 24 26.32 16.92 -5.70
C THR A 24 25.37 15.77 -6.05
N LYS A 25 25.86 14.54 -6.22
CA LYS A 25 25.03 13.35 -6.46
C LYS A 25 24.13 13.04 -5.28
N GLU A 26 24.64 13.15 -4.05
CA GLU A 26 23.83 12.96 -2.84
C GLU A 26 22.69 13.99 -2.75
N ILE A 27 22.97 15.26 -3.07
CA ILE A 27 21.96 16.32 -3.13
C ILE A 27 20.89 16.01 -4.17
N PHE A 28 21.25 15.58 -5.38
CA PHE A 28 20.28 15.22 -6.41
C PHE A 28 19.43 14.01 -6.02
N THR A 29 20.02 13.01 -5.35
CA THR A 29 19.28 11.87 -4.82
C THR A 29 18.23 12.32 -3.81
N LEU A 30 18.62 13.19 -2.86
CA LEU A 30 17.69 13.76 -1.87
C LEU A 30 16.56 14.57 -2.54
N MET A 31 16.88 15.39 -3.55
CA MET A 31 15.88 16.16 -4.28
C MET A 31 14.90 15.24 -5.04
N SER A 32 15.41 14.20 -5.69
CA SER A 32 14.60 13.19 -6.39
C SER A 32 13.65 12.49 -5.42
N ASP A 33 14.15 12.06 -4.26
CA ASP A 33 13.34 11.42 -3.22
C ASP A 33 12.23 12.35 -2.71
N GLN A 34 12.52 13.64 -2.51
CA GLN A 34 11.49 14.62 -2.10
C GLN A 34 10.47 14.87 -3.21
N ALA A 35 10.89 14.99 -4.46
CA ALA A 35 9.98 15.18 -5.59
C ALA A 35 9.05 13.96 -5.77
N ASN A 36 9.57 12.74 -5.65
CA ASN A 36 8.77 11.52 -5.68
C ASN A 36 7.79 11.45 -4.50
N ARG A 37 8.22 11.81 -3.30
CA ARG A 37 7.34 11.88 -2.13
C ARG A 37 6.19 12.89 -2.32
N MET A 38 6.45 14.07 -2.88
CA MET A 38 5.41 15.05 -3.20
C MET A 38 4.43 14.52 -4.25
N LYS A 39 4.93 13.83 -5.29
CA LYS A 39 4.10 13.17 -6.30
C LYS A 39 3.18 12.13 -5.68
N ASP A 40 3.69 11.29 -4.77
CA ASP A 40 2.90 10.28 -4.08
C ASP A 40 1.82 10.91 -3.19
N LEU A 41 2.16 11.98 -2.44
CA LEU A 41 1.21 12.74 -1.64
C LEU A 41 0.07 13.33 -2.50
N ILE A 42 0.38 13.94 -3.64
CA ILE A 42 -0.62 14.50 -4.54
C ILE A 42 -1.54 13.40 -5.10
N ASN A 43 -0.96 12.28 -5.51
CA ASN A 43 -1.74 11.14 -6.02
C ASN A 43 -2.66 10.54 -4.93
N ASP A 44 -2.16 10.40 -3.70
CA ASP A 44 -2.94 9.92 -2.56
C ASP A 44 -4.10 10.87 -2.23
N LEU A 45 -3.87 12.20 -2.25
CA LEU A 45 -4.90 13.21 -2.02
C LEU A 45 -5.96 13.22 -3.13
N LEU A 46 -5.55 13.13 -4.40
CA LEU A 46 -6.47 13.03 -5.53
C LEU A 46 -7.30 11.75 -5.46
N LEU A 47 -6.69 10.62 -5.07
CA LEU A 47 -7.41 9.37 -4.88
C LEU A 47 -8.45 9.48 -3.76
N LEU A 48 -8.08 10.05 -2.61
CA LEU A 48 -9.02 10.29 -1.50
C LEU A 48 -10.17 11.19 -1.92
N SER A 49 -9.89 12.30 -2.60
CA SER A 49 -10.90 13.23 -3.12
C SER A 49 -11.86 12.52 -4.09
N ASN A 50 -11.33 11.69 -5.00
CA ASN A 50 -12.16 10.92 -5.95
C ASN A 50 -13.02 9.87 -5.25
N ILE A 51 -12.49 9.17 -4.23
CA ILE A 51 -13.24 8.20 -3.44
C ILE A 51 -14.40 8.92 -2.72
N GLU A 52 -14.15 10.05 -2.07
CA GLU A 52 -15.16 10.83 -1.36
C GLU A 52 -16.24 11.41 -2.29
N ALA A 53 -15.85 11.88 -3.47
CA ALA A 53 -16.78 12.36 -4.48
C ALA A 53 -17.61 11.24 -5.14
N SER A 54 -17.14 10.00 -5.08
CA SER A 54 -17.74 8.84 -5.78
C SER A 54 -18.79 8.10 -4.95
N LEU A 55 -19.24 8.63 -3.81
CA LEU A 55 -20.20 8.02 -2.88
C LEU A 55 -21.49 7.45 -3.54
N ASN A 56 -21.74 7.76 -4.83
CA ASN A 56 -22.93 7.32 -5.56
C ASN A 56 -22.63 6.66 -6.92
N LYS A 57 -21.36 6.38 -7.26
CA LYS A 57 -21.06 5.72 -8.55
C LYS A 57 -20.74 4.26 -8.33
N ASN A 58 -21.73 3.39 -8.57
CA ASN A 58 -21.56 1.93 -8.64
C ASN A 58 -20.59 1.55 -9.78
N ARG A 59 -19.29 1.77 -9.58
CA ARG A 59 -18.24 1.23 -10.46
C ARG A 59 -17.91 -0.19 -10.04
N SER A 60 -18.83 -1.12 -10.31
CA SER A 60 -18.65 -2.53 -9.99
C SER A 60 -18.31 -3.29 -11.26
N GLU A 61 -17.06 -3.64 -11.44
CA GLU A 61 -16.55 -4.49 -12.51
C GLU A 61 -16.14 -5.86 -11.97
N LYS A 62 -16.09 -6.87 -12.85
CA LYS A 62 -15.58 -8.19 -12.50
C LYS A 62 -14.04 -8.12 -12.35
N ILE A 63 -13.52 -8.44 -11.19
CA ILE A 63 -12.09 -8.39 -10.90
C ILE A 63 -11.54 -9.80 -10.82
N SER A 64 -10.62 -10.11 -11.73
CA SER A 64 -9.76 -11.29 -11.59
C SER A 64 -8.70 -11.03 -10.55
N VAL A 65 -8.91 -11.56 -9.34
CA VAL A 65 -7.99 -11.37 -8.21
C VAL A 65 -6.65 -12.02 -8.48
N LYS A 66 -6.61 -13.13 -9.22
CA LYS A 66 -5.35 -13.73 -9.71
C LYS A 66 -4.48 -12.71 -10.46
N ARG A 67 -5.06 -12.07 -11.51
CA ARG A 67 -4.31 -11.06 -12.31
C ARG A 67 -3.90 -9.84 -11.48
N LEU A 68 -4.73 -9.46 -10.53
CA LEU A 68 -4.42 -8.37 -9.61
C LEU A 68 -3.18 -8.70 -8.78
N PHE A 69 -3.12 -9.88 -8.16
CA PHE A 69 -1.96 -10.29 -7.38
C PHE A 69 -0.71 -10.54 -8.23
N GLU A 70 -0.83 -10.99 -9.48
CA GLU A 70 0.30 -11.09 -10.41
C GLU A 70 0.99 -9.73 -10.59
N SER A 71 0.21 -8.66 -10.82
CA SER A 71 0.78 -7.30 -10.95
C SER A 71 1.38 -6.79 -9.63
N ILE A 72 0.74 -7.08 -8.49
CA ILE A 72 1.22 -6.70 -7.16
C ILE A 72 2.52 -7.42 -6.80
N LYS A 73 2.64 -8.71 -7.12
CA LYS A 73 3.89 -9.48 -6.90
C LYS A 73 5.08 -8.84 -7.59
N VAL A 74 4.92 -8.42 -8.86
CA VAL A 74 5.99 -7.75 -9.62
C VAL A 74 6.41 -6.44 -8.94
N SER A 75 5.46 -5.61 -8.53
CA SER A 75 5.77 -4.34 -7.84
C SER A 75 6.37 -4.57 -6.45
N THR A 76 5.87 -5.57 -5.71
CA THR A 76 6.39 -5.94 -4.38
C THR A 76 7.85 -6.38 -4.44
N THR A 77 8.22 -7.17 -5.46
CA THR A 77 9.62 -7.60 -5.66
C THR A 77 10.55 -6.41 -5.84
N LYS A 78 10.12 -5.37 -6.55
CA LYS A 78 10.93 -4.15 -6.79
C LYS A 78 11.18 -3.34 -5.51
N ILE A 79 10.22 -3.31 -4.59
CA ILE A 79 10.35 -2.56 -3.33
C ILE A 79 10.98 -3.36 -2.20
N ASN A 80 11.08 -4.69 -2.32
CA ASN A 80 11.67 -5.58 -1.31
C ASN A 80 13.21 -5.53 -1.30
N LYS A 81 13.77 -4.35 -1.05
CA LYS A 81 15.23 -4.15 -0.96
C LYS A 81 15.84 -4.81 0.27
N LYS A 82 15.06 -5.05 1.32
CA LYS A 82 15.49 -5.65 2.60
C LYS A 82 15.51 -7.18 2.57
N LYS A 83 15.23 -7.83 1.41
CA LYS A 83 15.24 -9.29 1.27
C LYS A 83 14.36 -10.03 2.29
N GLN A 84 13.18 -9.46 2.61
CA GLN A 84 12.19 -10.14 3.45
C GLN A 84 11.66 -11.39 2.74
N LYS A 85 11.22 -12.39 3.52
CA LYS A 85 10.55 -13.57 3.00
C LYS A 85 9.08 -13.27 2.80
N ILE A 86 8.66 -13.08 1.54
CA ILE A 86 7.29 -12.74 1.19
C ILE A 86 6.61 -13.97 0.58
N LYS A 87 5.53 -14.43 1.21
CA LYS A 87 4.73 -15.56 0.74
C LYS A 87 3.33 -15.07 0.35
N PHE A 88 2.82 -15.58 -0.78
CA PHE A 88 1.47 -15.33 -1.25
C PHE A 88 0.71 -16.65 -1.30
N GLU A 89 -0.39 -16.73 -0.58
CA GLU A 89 -1.34 -17.86 -0.57
C GLU A 89 -2.69 -17.33 -1.08
N ILE A 90 -2.95 -17.50 -2.36
CA ILE A 90 -4.05 -16.85 -3.06
C ILE A 90 -4.98 -17.92 -3.66
N ASP A 91 -6.26 -17.88 -3.27
CA ASP A 91 -7.30 -18.62 -3.98
C ASP A 91 -7.55 -17.94 -5.33
N ASN A 92 -7.05 -18.56 -6.39
CA ASN A 92 -7.09 -18.02 -7.74
C ASN A 92 -8.50 -18.02 -8.35
N GLU A 93 -9.41 -18.83 -7.84
CA GLU A 93 -10.79 -18.95 -8.33
C GLU A 93 -11.72 -17.96 -7.64
N LEU A 94 -11.31 -17.43 -6.49
CA LEU A 94 -12.08 -16.44 -5.75
C LEU A 94 -11.97 -15.05 -6.38
N ASN A 95 -12.94 -14.68 -7.18
CA ASN A 95 -13.06 -13.38 -7.85
C ASN A 95 -14.16 -12.55 -7.21
N ILE A 96 -14.08 -11.20 -7.34
CA ILE A 96 -15.05 -10.28 -6.73
C ILE A 96 -15.46 -9.16 -7.67
N TYR A 97 -16.61 -8.55 -7.36
CA TYR A 97 -17.04 -7.29 -7.96
C TYR A 97 -16.51 -6.09 -7.19
N GLY A 98 -16.05 -5.06 -7.89
CA GLY A 98 -15.60 -3.80 -7.28
C GLY A 98 -14.93 -2.85 -8.25
N SER A 99 -14.31 -1.79 -7.75
CA SER A 99 -13.42 -0.93 -8.53
C SER A 99 -12.00 -1.51 -8.51
N LYS A 100 -11.52 -1.98 -9.66
CA LYS A 100 -10.19 -2.60 -9.76
C LYS A 100 -9.07 -1.68 -9.28
N SER A 101 -9.10 -0.42 -9.67
CA SER A 101 -8.09 0.56 -9.29
C SER A 101 -8.06 0.82 -7.78
N GLU A 102 -9.23 0.93 -7.14
CA GLU A 102 -9.35 1.16 -5.71
C GLU A 102 -8.90 -0.08 -4.91
N ILE A 103 -9.38 -1.28 -5.28
CA ILE A 103 -8.99 -2.53 -4.61
C ILE A 103 -7.49 -2.78 -4.78
N GLN A 104 -6.93 -2.53 -5.98
CA GLN A 104 -5.49 -2.61 -6.20
C GLN A 104 -4.72 -1.63 -5.30
N SER A 105 -5.21 -0.41 -5.16
CA SER A 105 -4.61 0.58 -4.27
C SER A 105 -4.64 0.12 -2.81
N ALA A 106 -5.78 -0.39 -2.32
CA ALA A 106 -5.91 -0.90 -0.96
C ALA A 106 -4.91 -2.04 -0.69
N PHE A 107 -4.84 -3.03 -1.59
CA PHE A 107 -3.92 -4.16 -1.46
C PHE A 107 -2.45 -3.71 -1.49
N THR A 108 -2.11 -2.82 -2.42
CA THR A 108 -0.74 -2.29 -2.54
C THR A 108 -0.33 -1.50 -1.31
N ASN A 109 -1.23 -0.69 -0.74
CA ASN A 109 -0.97 0.08 0.48
C ASN A 109 -0.66 -0.83 1.68
N LEU A 110 -1.43 -1.90 1.90
CA LEU A 110 -1.16 -2.85 2.99
C LEU A 110 0.16 -3.59 2.79
N ILE A 111 0.41 -4.10 1.58
CA ILE A 111 1.64 -4.85 1.28
C ILE A 111 2.87 -3.95 1.36
N SER A 112 2.80 -2.71 0.86
CA SER A 112 3.92 -1.77 0.96
C SER A 112 4.20 -1.37 2.41
N ASN A 113 3.18 -1.24 3.25
CA ASN A 113 3.35 -1.03 4.68
C ASN A 113 4.04 -2.22 5.34
N ALA A 114 3.63 -3.45 5.07
CA ALA A 114 4.29 -4.65 5.58
C ALA A 114 5.78 -4.69 5.18
N VAL A 115 6.12 -4.43 3.90
CA VAL A 115 7.52 -4.35 3.43
C VAL A 115 8.30 -3.23 4.14
N ARG A 116 7.66 -2.09 4.36
CA ARG A 116 8.30 -0.94 5.00
C ARG A 116 8.67 -1.21 6.46
N TYR A 117 7.74 -1.76 7.22
CA TYR A 117 7.86 -1.90 8.68
C TYR A 117 8.40 -3.25 9.14
N THR A 118 8.57 -4.20 8.23
CA THR A 118 9.25 -5.46 8.52
C THR A 118 10.78 -5.28 8.41
N PRO A 119 11.56 -5.76 9.38
CA PRO A 119 13.01 -5.70 9.32
C PRO A 119 13.58 -6.60 8.22
N GLU A 120 14.90 -6.49 7.99
CA GLU A 120 15.62 -7.37 7.08
C GLU A 120 15.42 -8.84 7.46
N LYS A 121 15.20 -9.70 6.46
CA LYS A 121 14.94 -11.15 6.63
C LYS A 121 13.67 -11.51 7.42
N GLY A 122 12.84 -10.52 7.79
CA GLY A 122 11.53 -10.78 8.39
C GLY A 122 10.57 -11.47 7.42
N ASN A 123 9.42 -11.90 7.93
CA ASN A 123 8.41 -12.64 7.18
C ASN A 123 7.19 -11.78 6.90
N ILE A 124 6.63 -11.93 5.70
CA ILE A 124 5.37 -11.30 5.29
C ILE A 124 4.54 -12.38 4.61
N LEU A 125 3.33 -12.60 5.11
CA LEU A 125 2.35 -13.52 4.53
C LEU A 125 1.17 -12.72 4.00
N ILE A 126 0.85 -12.92 2.74
CA ILE A 126 -0.32 -12.34 2.08
C ILE A 126 -1.26 -13.46 1.70
N THR A 127 -2.49 -13.44 2.19
CA THR A 127 -3.49 -14.44 1.88
C THR A 127 -4.72 -13.83 1.23
N TRP A 128 -5.40 -14.60 0.38
CA TRP A 128 -6.70 -14.27 -0.20
C TRP A 128 -7.54 -15.54 -0.25
N HIS A 129 -8.59 -15.60 0.56
CA HIS A 129 -9.42 -16.79 0.69
C HIS A 129 -10.81 -16.46 1.27
N LEU A 130 -11.67 -17.45 1.29
CA LEU A 130 -12.98 -17.37 1.95
C LEU A 130 -12.87 -17.82 3.41
N ILE A 131 -13.38 -16.98 4.32
CA ILE A 131 -13.66 -17.38 5.72
C ILE A 131 -15.14 -17.08 6.00
N ASN A 132 -15.90 -18.08 6.41
CA ASN A 132 -17.34 -17.94 6.70
C ASN A 132 -18.12 -17.31 5.53
N ASN A 133 -17.79 -17.67 4.31
CA ASN A 133 -18.34 -17.11 3.06
C ASN A 133 -18.08 -15.62 2.83
N LEU A 134 -17.05 -15.06 3.47
CA LEU A 134 -16.59 -13.69 3.21
C LEU A 134 -15.23 -13.74 2.50
N PRO A 135 -15.06 -13.01 1.40
CA PRO A 135 -13.73 -12.84 0.78
C PRO A 135 -12.86 -12.00 1.68
N ILE A 136 -11.72 -12.53 2.07
CA ILE A 136 -10.78 -11.85 2.98
C ILE A 136 -9.40 -11.81 2.36
N MET A 137 -8.84 -10.59 2.28
CA MET A 137 -7.41 -10.40 2.10
C MET A 137 -6.79 -10.14 3.47
N GLU A 138 -5.76 -10.89 3.79
CA GLU A 138 -4.99 -10.69 5.01
C GLU A 138 -3.53 -10.47 4.69
N VAL A 139 -2.91 -9.50 5.36
CA VAL A 139 -1.47 -9.23 5.31
C VAL A 139 -0.94 -9.33 6.73
N THR A 140 -0.12 -10.34 6.99
CA THR A 140 0.55 -10.56 8.27
C THR A 140 2.03 -10.32 8.11
N ASP A 141 2.61 -9.50 8.97
CA ASP A 141 4.03 -9.18 8.99
C ASP A 141 4.67 -9.47 10.37
N SER A 142 5.95 -9.76 10.38
CA SER A 142 6.76 -9.91 11.59
C SER A 142 7.54 -8.63 11.89
N GLY A 143 6.91 -7.49 11.68
CA GLY A 143 7.53 -6.17 11.82
C GLY A 143 7.57 -5.65 13.25
N VAL A 144 7.81 -4.36 13.37
CA VAL A 144 7.92 -3.67 14.67
C VAL A 144 6.61 -3.63 15.46
N GLY A 145 5.48 -3.95 14.84
CA GLY A 145 4.17 -3.87 15.45
C GLY A 145 3.73 -2.44 15.77
N ILE A 146 2.54 -2.34 16.37
CA ILE A 146 1.89 -1.05 16.66
C ILE A 146 1.43 -1.07 18.12
N PRO A 147 1.77 -0.05 18.93
CA PRO A 147 1.26 0.05 20.29
C PRO A 147 -0.27 0.10 20.34
N LYS A 148 -0.89 -0.63 21.27
CA LYS A 148 -2.36 -0.76 21.38
C LYS A 148 -3.10 0.59 21.41
N ASN A 149 -2.55 1.58 22.10
CA ASN A 149 -3.13 2.92 22.20
C ASN A 149 -3.04 3.75 20.90
N LYS A 150 -2.32 3.27 19.90
CA LYS A 150 -2.15 3.92 18.59
C LYS A 150 -3.01 3.28 17.48
N ILE A 151 -3.47 2.04 17.66
CA ILE A 151 -4.19 1.25 16.63
C ILE A 151 -5.40 2.01 16.08
N ASN A 152 -6.19 2.65 16.93
CA ASN A 152 -7.39 3.38 16.49
C ASN A 152 -7.05 4.63 15.64
N ARG A 153 -5.84 5.16 15.79
CA ARG A 153 -5.41 6.40 15.14
C ARG A 153 -4.67 6.20 13.84
N ILE A 154 -4.10 5.02 13.58
CA ILE A 154 -3.28 4.78 12.38
C ILE A 154 -4.05 4.88 11.06
N THR A 155 -5.38 4.92 11.11
CA THR A 155 -6.25 5.17 9.96
C THR A 155 -6.64 6.65 9.81
N GLU A 156 -6.20 7.53 10.73
CA GLU A 156 -6.35 8.99 10.59
C GLU A 156 -5.42 9.49 9.48
N ARG A 157 -5.85 10.55 8.77
CA ARG A 157 -5.00 11.16 7.72
C ARG A 157 -3.76 11.79 8.31
N PHE A 158 -2.62 11.58 7.66
CA PHE A 158 -1.30 12.08 8.05
C PHE A 158 -0.77 11.57 9.40
N TYR A 159 -1.53 10.67 10.06
CA TYR A 159 -1.09 10.11 11.33
C TYR A 159 0.04 9.10 11.12
N ARG A 160 1.04 9.16 12.01
CA ARG A 160 2.20 8.27 12.04
C ARG A 160 2.56 7.95 13.48
N VAL A 161 2.94 6.70 13.74
CA VAL A 161 3.26 6.22 15.11
C VAL A 161 4.54 6.86 15.65
N ASP A 162 5.58 6.99 14.78
CA ASP A 162 6.88 7.59 15.10
C ASP A 162 7.28 8.62 14.03
N GLU A 163 7.40 9.89 14.41
CA GLU A 163 7.81 10.97 13.49
C GLU A 163 9.28 10.85 13.06
N ASP A 164 10.18 10.46 13.95
CA ASP A 164 11.63 10.43 13.69
C ASP A 164 12.06 9.25 12.82
N ARG A 165 11.59 8.03 13.08
CA ARG A 165 11.81 6.87 12.20
C ARG A 165 11.18 7.02 10.85
N SER A 166 10.16 7.83 10.78
CA SER A 166 9.33 7.97 9.61
C SER A 166 9.89 8.95 8.57
N ARG A 167 10.80 9.85 8.95
CA ARG A 167 11.49 10.72 7.97
C ARG A 167 12.36 9.91 7.01
N SER A 168 13.01 8.86 7.50
CA SER A 168 13.83 7.95 6.68
C SER A 168 13.03 6.90 5.89
N SER A 169 11.81 6.56 6.33
CA SER A 169 11.02 5.50 5.70
C SER A 169 10.04 5.97 4.61
N GLY A 170 9.87 7.28 4.41
CA GLY A 170 9.22 7.85 3.22
C GLY A 170 7.70 7.72 3.09
N GLY A 171 6.93 7.43 4.16
CA GLY A 171 5.46 7.31 4.06
C GLY A 171 4.73 8.64 4.10
N THR A 172 3.60 8.74 3.37
CA THR A 172 2.72 9.91 3.31
C THR A 172 1.83 10.07 4.56
N GLY A 173 1.58 8.98 5.30
CA GLY A 173 0.59 8.92 6.37
C GLY A 173 -0.86 8.85 5.85
N LEU A 174 -1.05 8.67 4.54
CA LEU A 174 -2.37 8.61 3.91
C LEU A 174 -2.79 7.17 3.56
N GLY A 175 -1.84 6.23 3.42
CA GLY A 175 -2.12 4.90 2.91
C GLY A 175 -3.21 4.14 3.66
N LEU A 176 -3.19 4.11 5.00
CA LEU A 176 -4.22 3.41 5.77
C LEU A 176 -5.57 4.14 5.79
N SER A 177 -5.59 5.48 5.70
CA SER A 177 -6.82 6.23 5.53
C SER A 177 -7.45 5.98 4.14
N ILE A 178 -6.63 5.83 3.10
CA ILE A 178 -7.07 5.40 1.76
C ILE A 178 -7.70 4.02 1.84
N VAL A 179 -7.02 3.05 2.45
CA VAL A 179 -7.53 1.69 2.63
C VAL A 179 -8.89 1.69 3.34
N LYS A 180 -9.01 2.42 4.45
CA LYS A 180 -10.27 2.55 5.19
C LYS A 180 -11.40 3.09 4.33
N ASN A 181 -11.15 4.18 3.58
CA ASN A 181 -12.16 4.78 2.70
C ASN A 181 -12.56 3.86 1.54
N ILE A 182 -11.60 3.16 0.93
CA ILE A 182 -11.90 2.16 -0.11
C ILE A 182 -12.78 1.05 0.46
N MET A 183 -12.48 0.52 1.65
CA MET A 183 -13.30 -0.53 2.26
C MET A 183 -14.71 -0.03 2.58
N LEU A 184 -14.87 1.19 3.09
CA LEU A 184 -16.18 1.80 3.31
C LEU A 184 -16.99 1.91 2.00
N GLN A 185 -16.37 2.36 0.91
CA GLN A 185 -17.00 2.43 -0.41
C GLN A 185 -17.44 1.05 -0.94
N HIS A 186 -16.65 0.02 -0.62
CA HIS A 186 -16.96 -1.35 -0.99
C HIS A 186 -17.84 -2.07 0.03
N GLN A 187 -18.40 -1.35 1.03
CA GLN A 187 -19.23 -1.91 2.11
C GLN A 187 -18.51 -3.04 2.89
N GLY A 188 -17.18 -3.00 2.85
CA GLY A 188 -16.31 -3.92 3.55
C GLY A 188 -15.79 -3.33 4.85
N GLN A 189 -14.92 -4.10 5.52
CA GLN A 189 -14.33 -3.74 6.80
C GLN A 189 -12.80 -3.87 6.74
N LEU A 190 -12.12 -2.99 7.47
CA LEU A 190 -10.69 -3.09 7.77
C LEU A 190 -10.54 -3.47 9.24
N GLU A 191 -9.97 -4.64 9.51
CA GLU A 191 -9.59 -5.08 10.85
C GLU A 191 -8.07 -5.02 11.02
N ILE A 192 -7.62 -4.63 12.21
CA ILE A 192 -6.21 -4.45 12.53
C ILE A 192 -5.93 -5.11 13.87
N SER A 193 -5.00 -6.05 13.86
CA SER A 193 -4.45 -6.67 15.06
C SER A 193 -2.94 -6.50 15.06
N SER A 194 -2.38 -5.98 16.15
CA SER A 194 -0.95 -5.75 16.23
C SER A 194 -0.49 -5.73 17.68
N GLU A 195 0.73 -6.20 17.89
CA GLU A 195 1.41 -6.14 19.16
C GLU A 195 2.85 -5.63 18.94
N LEU A 196 3.28 -4.72 19.81
CA LEU A 196 4.60 -4.10 19.70
C LEU A 196 5.69 -5.18 19.71
N ASN A 197 6.60 -5.14 18.73
CA ASN A 197 7.69 -6.09 18.46
C ASN A 197 7.24 -7.49 18.00
N ASN A 198 5.96 -7.76 17.83
CA ASN A 198 5.42 -9.05 17.37
C ASN A 198 4.78 -8.97 15.97
N GLY A 199 4.83 -7.77 15.34
CA GLY A 199 4.29 -7.55 14.01
C GLY A 199 2.82 -7.15 14.01
N SER A 200 2.23 -7.19 12.81
CA SER A 200 0.86 -6.75 12.58
C SER A 200 0.12 -7.65 11.60
N THR A 201 -1.19 -7.71 11.75
CA THR A 201 -2.11 -8.35 10.82
C THR A 201 -3.19 -7.37 10.42
N PHE A 202 -3.33 -7.14 9.13
CA PHE A 202 -4.37 -6.30 8.52
C PHE A 202 -5.29 -7.17 7.68
N LYS A 203 -6.60 -7.08 7.91
CA LYS A 203 -7.62 -7.82 7.15
C LYS A 203 -8.56 -6.87 6.43
N LEU A 204 -8.76 -7.12 5.14
CA LEU A 204 -9.80 -6.50 4.33
C LEU A 204 -10.90 -7.53 4.12
N ILE A 205 -12.05 -7.29 4.72
CA ILE A 205 -13.20 -8.20 4.69
C ILE A 205 -14.22 -7.62 3.73
N PHE A 206 -14.50 -8.33 2.64
CA PHE A 206 -15.49 -7.92 1.65
C PHE A 206 -16.84 -8.61 1.93
N PRO A 207 -17.97 -7.94 1.66
CA PRO A 207 -19.27 -8.57 1.81
C PRO A 207 -19.48 -9.70 0.78
N LYS A 208 -20.28 -10.71 1.15
CA LYS A 208 -20.51 -11.93 0.36
C LYS A 208 -21.16 -11.69 -1.01
N ASP A 209 -21.93 -10.62 -1.15
CA ASP A 209 -22.60 -10.24 -2.40
C ASP A 209 -21.63 -9.74 -3.48
N ARG A 210 -20.38 -9.46 -3.09
CA ARG A 210 -19.31 -9.15 -4.05
C ARG A 210 -18.65 -10.37 -4.67
N ILE A 211 -18.94 -11.56 -4.18
CA ILE A 211 -18.36 -12.80 -4.73
C ILE A 211 -18.89 -13.04 -6.14
N ILE A 212 -17.99 -13.29 -7.08
CA ILE A 212 -18.36 -13.79 -8.41
C ILE A 212 -18.49 -15.31 -8.29
N LYS A 213 -19.74 -15.80 -8.40
CA LYS A 213 -19.96 -17.24 -8.43
C LYS A 213 -19.30 -17.84 -9.68
N PRO A 214 -18.62 -18.99 -9.59
CA PRO A 214 -18.19 -19.71 -10.78
C PRO A 214 -19.40 -20.04 -11.62
N SER A 215 -19.31 -19.79 -12.93
CA SER A 215 -20.31 -20.18 -13.93
C SER A 215 -20.30 -21.66 -14.16
#